data_a23eded1284e6e374f37fdb05d699980
#
_entry.id   a23eded1284e6e374f37fdb05d699980
#
_cell.length_a   1.000
_cell.length_b   1.000
_cell.length_c   1.000
_cell.angle_alpha   90.00
_cell.angle_beta   90.00
_cell.angle_gamma   90.00
#
_symmetry.space_group_name_H-M   'P 1'
#
loop_
_entity.id
_entity.type
_entity.pdbx_description
1 polymer ?
#
loop_
_entity_poly.entity_id
_entity_poly.type
_entity_poly.pdbx_seq_one_letter_code
_entity_poly.pdbx_strand_id
1 'polypeptide(L)'
;MTEDKEVQIVKSQPAGVEEWTTDEVVRQVTKIQEIMEAVMVKDQHYGVIPGTHKPTLLKPGAEKLGLTFRLTPKYLIRAIDYENGHREVTVECELYHINSGAFFGHGTGSCTTMESKYRYRWQVCEKPSDDEAAKKKTEGVGRFRYKGKEGRIWQEKCENPNIADEYNTVRKIAKKRAYVDAMLTATGASDIFTQDVDEINERRESTGSNGDEKPKKDPQDPERRKRITAYLLASCDGDEKKAKEEFEAIIAGLDIPKKTLAKLTSGELMQVWTSLTAQIEEFENAGKDQSNDLFEGEKKGK
;
A
#
# COMPACT_ATOMS: atom_id res chain seq x y z
N MET A 1 -65.38 39.69 13.51
CA MET A 1 -64.15 40.09 14.20
C MET A 1 -63.19 38.93 14.03
N THR A 2 -62.33 39.00 13.04
CA THR A 2 -61.29 38.02 12.75
C THR A 2 -60.00 38.60 13.29
N GLU A 3 -59.40 37.94 14.30
CA GLU A 3 -58.10 38.31 14.85
C GLU A 3 -57.00 37.90 13.86
N ASP A 4 -56.33 38.91 13.34
CA ASP A 4 -55.08 38.73 12.57
C ASP A 4 -53.95 38.29 13.50
N LYS A 5 -53.57 37.01 13.39
CA LYS A 5 -52.35 36.51 14.04
C LYS A 5 -51.15 36.96 13.24
N GLU A 6 -50.49 37.95 13.79
CA GLU A 6 -49.18 38.42 13.31
C GLU A 6 -48.13 37.29 13.35
N VAL A 7 -47.69 36.83 12.19
CA VAL A 7 -46.59 35.83 12.09
C VAL A 7 -45.29 36.54 12.38
N GLN A 8 -44.74 36.36 13.59
CA GLN A 8 -43.38 36.82 13.89
C GLN A 8 -42.35 36.00 13.10
N ILE A 9 -41.74 36.62 12.10
CA ILE A 9 -40.59 36.08 11.42
C ILE A 9 -39.39 36.20 12.37
N VAL A 10 -39.04 35.09 13.04
CA VAL A 10 -37.80 34.97 13.79
C VAL A 10 -36.64 34.99 12.76
N LYS A 11 -36.01 36.16 12.62
CA LYS A 11 -34.74 36.27 11.90
C LYS A 11 -33.70 35.42 12.67
N SER A 12 -33.42 34.20 12.20
CA SER A 12 -32.25 33.47 12.62
C SER A 12 -31.02 34.30 12.25
N GLN A 13 -30.28 34.77 13.22
CA GLN A 13 -28.95 35.30 12.98
C GLN A 13 -28.11 34.18 12.33
N PRO A 14 -27.28 34.47 11.31
CA PRO A 14 -26.34 33.50 10.83
C PRO A 14 -25.47 33.09 12.03
N ALA A 15 -25.45 31.78 12.34
CA ALA A 15 -24.54 31.25 13.33
C ALA A 15 -23.14 31.70 12.91
N GLY A 16 -22.46 32.47 13.78
CA GLY A 16 -21.08 32.87 13.53
C GLY A 16 -20.28 31.61 13.22
N VAL A 17 -19.42 31.68 12.23
CA VAL A 17 -18.46 30.60 11.94
C VAL A 17 -17.53 30.58 13.14
N GLU A 18 -17.76 29.64 14.08
CA GLU A 18 -16.81 29.39 15.15
C GLU A 18 -15.53 28.84 14.51
N GLU A 19 -14.47 29.62 14.55
CA GLU A 19 -13.14 29.15 14.13
C GLU A 19 -12.61 28.14 15.15
N TRP A 20 -12.10 27.02 14.66
CA TRP A 20 -11.45 26.05 15.52
C TRP A 20 -10.20 26.63 16.16
N THR A 21 -10.05 26.43 17.43
CA THR A 21 -8.82 26.79 18.15
C THR A 21 -7.68 25.83 17.75
N THR A 22 -6.45 26.29 17.92
CA THR A 22 -5.26 25.46 17.69
C THR A 22 -5.32 24.13 18.46
N ASP A 23 -5.81 24.16 19.71
CA ASP A 23 -5.93 22.97 20.55
C ASP A 23 -6.97 21.96 20.02
N GLU A 24 -8.03 22.42 19.38
CA GLU A 24 -9.03 21.55 18.76
C GLU A 24 -8.45 20.87 17.51
N VAL A 25 -7.69 21.62 16.70
CA VAL A 25 -7.00 21.04 15.53
C VAL A 25 -5.95 20.01 15.97
N VAL A 26 -5.13 20.31 16.98
CA VAL A 26 -4.15 19.37 17.53
C VAL A 26 -4.81 18.12 18.05
N ARG A 27 -5.91 18.25 18.81
CA ARG A 27 -6.69 17.09 19.31
C ARG A 27 -7.23 16.22 18.17
N GLN A 28 -7.68 16.83 17.07
CA GLN A 28 -8.16 16.11 15.90
C GLN A 28 -7.04 15.26 15.26
N VAL A 29 -5.88 15.88 15.00
CA VAL A 29 -4.71 15.19 14.42
C VAL A 29 -4.23 14.06 15.34
N THR A 30 -4.07 14.34 16.63
CA THR A 30 -3.67 13.33 17.63
C THR A 30 -4.63 12.14 17.64
N LYS A 31 -5.94 12.39 17.59
CA LYS A 31 -6.94 11.33 17.54
C LYS A 31 -6.81 10.44 16.30
N ILE A 32 -6.48 10.99 15.15
CA ILE A 32 -6.23 10.20 13.93
C ILE A 32 -4.98 9.32 14.10
N GLN A 33 -3.91 9.84 14.71
CA GLN A 33 -2.69 9.10 14.99
C GLN A 33 -2.93 7.95 15.97
N GLU A 34 -3.65 8.21 17.07
CA GLU A 34 -4.05 7.18 18.04
C GLU A 34 -4.86 6.06 17.41
N ILE A 35 -5.78 6.38 16.49
CA ILE A 35 -6.57 5.38 15.76
C ILE A 35 -5.68 4.58 14.82
N MET A 36 -4.74 5.25 14.14
CA MET A 36 -3.79 4.59 13.25
C MET A 36 -2.96 3.56 14.03
N GLU A 37 -2.48 3.90 15.21
CA GLU A 37 -1.69 3.02 16.06
C GLU A 37 -2.51 1.90 16.69
N ALA A 38 -3.71 2.22 17.21
CA ALA A 38 -4.50 1.28 18.02
C ALA A 38 -5.34 0.31 17.18
N VAL A 39 -5.83 0.71 16.01
CA VAL A 39 -6.87 -0.02 15.28
C VAL A 39 -6.51 -0.33 13.84
N MET A 40 -5.56 0.41 13.25
CA MET A 40 -5.18 0.21 11.85
C MET A 40 -3.99 -0.74 11.73
N VAL A 41 -4.13 -1.72 10.84
CA VAL A 41 -3.09 -2.71 10.51
C VAL A 41 -2.46 -2.32 9.18
N LYS A 42 -1.14 -2.29 9.13
CA LYS A 42 -0.39 -2.06 7.90
C LYS A 42 -0.77 -3.12 6.85
N ASP A 43 -0.78 -2.73 5.59
CA ASP A 43 -1.15 -3.53 4.41
C ASP A 43 -2.63 -3.98 4.35
N GLN A 44 -3.43 -3.66 5.38
CA GLN A 44 -4.89 -3.85 5.39
C GLN A 44 -5.65 -2.51 5.37
N HIS A 45 -5.25 -1.57 6.22
CA HIS A 45 -5.93 -0.28 6.39
C HIS A 45 -5.16 0.87 5.76
N TYR A 46 -3.86 0.77 5.70
CA TYR A 46 -2.95 1.66 4.99
C TYR A 46 -1.77 0.86 4.43
N GLY A 47 -1.16 1.36 3.35
CA GLY A 47 -0.01 0.73 2.71
C GLY A 47 1.10 1.73 2.49
N VAL A 48 2.36 1.26 2.48
CA VAL A 48 3.51 2.09 2.10
C VAL A 48 3.89 1.74 0.68
N ILE A 49 3.81 2.73 -0.20
CA ILE A 49 4.19 2.56 -1.60
C ILE A 49 5.65 2.99 -1.74
N PRO A 50 6.52 2.15 -2.32
CA PRO A 50 7.89 2.53 -2.60
C PRO A 50 7.96 3.82 -3.43
N GLY A 51 8.64 4.84 -2.89
CA GLY A 51 8.77 6.16 -3.53
C GLY A 51 7.79 7.23 -3.03
N THR A 52 6.88 6.91 -2.11
CA THR A 52 6.07 7.89 -1.41
C THR A 52 6.58 8.11 0.01
N HIS A 53 6.54 9.36 0.48
CA HIS A 53 6.95 9.69 1.86
C HIS A 53 5.85 9.40 2.89
N LYS A 54 4.59 9.40 2.45
CA LYS A 54 3.42 9.16 3.31
C LYS A 54 2.79 7.81 3.00
N PRO A 55 2.24 7.12 4.01
CA PRO A 55 1.45 5.93 3.76
C PRO A 55 0.16 6.28 3.00
N THR A 56 -0.29 5.36 2.16
CA THR A 56 -1.53 5.49 1.42
C THR A 56 -2.69 4.95 2.24
N LEU A 57 -3.77 5.72 2.37
CA LEU A 57 -4.98 5.27 3.02
C LEU A 57 -5.75 4.32 2.10
N LEU A 58 -6.00 3.11 2.57
CA LEU A 58 -6.85 2.15 1.89
C LEU A 58 -8.30 2.32 2.32
N LYS A 59 -9.24 1.81 1.51
CA LYS A 59 -10.67 1.90 1.81
C LYS A 59 -11.04 1.40 3.21
N PRO A 60 -10.56 0.24 3.71
CA PRO A 60 -10.83 -0.20 5.08
C PRO A 60 -10.32 0.78 6.15
N GLY A 61 -9.21 1.47 5.90
CA GLY A 61 -8.71 2.52 6.79
C GLY A 61 -9.63 3.75 6.80
N ALA A 62 -10.09 4.18 5.62
CA ALA A 62 -11.07 5.26 5.51
C ALA A 62 -12.39 4.91 6.21
N GLU A 63 -12.83 3.65 6.16
CA GLU A 63 -14.01 3.17 6.91
C GLU A 63 -13.79 3.24 8.43
N LYS A 64 -12.57 2.98 8.93
CA LYS A 64 -12.23 3.17 10.36
C LYS A 64 -12.32 4.64 10.78
N LEU A 65 -11.77 5.56 9.98
CA LEU A 65 -11.92 6.99 10.22
C LEU A 65 -13.39 7.41 10.20
N GLY A 66 -14.16 6.98 9.19
CA GLY A 66 -15.58 7.27 9.08
C GLY A 66 -16.38 6.81 10.31
N LEU A 67 -16.08 5.61 10.81
CA LEU A 67 -16.71 5.09 12.04
C LEU A 67 -16.34 5.95 13.25
N THR A 68 -15.09 6.35 13.41
CA THR A 68 -14.61 7.17 14.52
C THR A 68 -15.28 8.54 14.58
N PHE A 69 -15.38 9.20 13.41
CA PHE A 69 -16.02 10.51 13.30
C PHE A 69 -17.53 10.43 13.07
N ARG A 70 -18.11 9.23 13.14
CA ARG A 70 -19.54 8.97 12.94
C ARG A 70 -20.08 9.53 11.63
N LEU A 71 -19.34 9.29 10.54
CA LEU A 71 -19.66 9.77 9.20
C LEU A 71 -20.32 8.68 8.38
N THR A 72 -21.33 9.06 7.60
CA THR A 72 -21.99 8.20 6.63
C THR A 72 -21.88 8.80 5.22
N PRO A 73 -21.50 8.00 4.19
CA PRO A 73 -21.37 8.50 2.84
C PRO A 73 -22.69 8.45 2.07
N LYS A 74 -22.95 9.48 1.28
CA LYS A 74 -23.97 9.51 0.23
C LYS A 74 -23.28 9.69 -1.12
N TYR A 75 -23.67 8.93 -2.13
CA TYR A 75 -23.00 8.93 -3.42
C TYR A 75 -23.91 9.44 -4.52
N LEU A 76 -23.40 10.36 -5.32
CA LEU A 76 -23.96 10.73 -6.63
C LEU A 76 -23.06 10.14 -7.71
N ILE A 77 -23.62 9.29 -8.56
CA ILE A 77 -22.88 8.54 -9.57
C ILE A 77 -23.32 9.02 -10.95
N ARG A 78 -22.35 9.44 -11.77
CA ARG A 78 -22.56 9.79 -13.17
C ARG A 78 -21.75 8.84 -14.03
N ALA A 79 -22.29 8.43 -15.17
CA ALA A 79 -21.59 7.60 -16.14
C ALA A 79 -21.73 8.20 -17.53
N ILE A 80 -20.63 8.15 -18.29
CA ILE A 80 -20.57 8.58 -19.69
C ILE A 80 -20.16 7.36 -20.49
N ASP A 81 -20.97 7.01 -21.49
CA ASP A 81 -20.70 5.95 -22.45
C ASP A 81 -20.10 6.54 -23.72
N TYR A 82 -19.03 5.95 -24.19
CA TYR A 82 -18.35 6.32 -25.43
C TYR A 82 -18.76 5.37 -26.56
N GLU A 83 -18.68 5.83 -27.81
CA GLU A 83 -19.16 5.09 -29.01
C GLU A 83 -18.55 3.69 -29.19
N ASN A 84 -17.31 3.50 -28.72
CA ASN A 84 -16.60 2.22 -28.78
C ASN A 84 -16.89 1.26 -27.60
N GLY A 85 -17.95 1.50 -26.84
CA GLY A 85 -18.35 0.70 -25.69
C GLY A 85 -17.52 0.95 -24.43
N HIS A 86 -16.62 1.92 -24.45
CA HIS A 86 -15.95 2.36 -23.23
C HIS A 86 -16.88 3.20 -22.35
N ARG A 87 -16.63 3.16 -21.04
CA ARG A 87 -17.42 3.89 -20.04
C ARG A 87 -16.50 4.57 -19.05
N GLU A 88 -16.81 5.81 -18.74
CA GLU A 88 -16.24 6.55 -17.62
C GLU A 88 -17.31 6.69 -16.52
N VAL A 89 -16.89 6.51 -15.28
CA VAL A 89 -17.75 6.70 -14.11
C VAL A 89 -17.10 7.72 -13.20
N THR A 90 -17.84 8.79 -12.91
CA THR A 90 -17.48 9.80 -11.91
C THR A 90 -18.43 9.68 -10.73
N VAL A 91 -17.88 9.70 -9.54
CA VAL A 91 -18.63 9.60 -8.28
C VAL A 91 -18.28 10.80 -7.42
N GLU A 92 -19.30 11.46 -6.92
CA GLU A 92 -19.24 12.42 -5.84
C GLU A 92 -19.66 11.71 -4.54
N CYS A 93 -18.85 11.83 -3.49
CA CYS A 93 -19.11 11.27 -2.17
C CYS A 93 -19.30 12.41 -1.18
N GLU A 94 -20.52 12.58 -0.70
CA GLU A 94 -20.85 13.51 0.38
C GLU A 94 -20.79 12.76 1.72
N LEU A 95 -20.18 13.35 2.73
CA LEU A 95 -20.12 12.83 4.08
C LEU A 95 -21.05 13.61 5.00
N TYR A 96 -21.85 12.88 5.76
CA TYR A 96 -22.80 13.42 6.73
C TYR A 96 -22.53 12.84 8.10
N HIS A 97 -22.65 13.66 9.15
CA HIS A 97 -22.58 13.18 10.52
C HIS A 97 -23.86 12.41 10.87
N ILE A 98 -23.72 11.15 11.31
CA ILE A 98 -24.83 10.21 11.50
C ILE A 98 -25.91 10.76 12.45
N ASN A 99 -25.52 11.39 13.57
CA ASN A 99 -26.49 11.81 14.59
C ASN A 99 -27.21 13.11 14.24
N SER A 100 -26.51 14.08 13.63
CA SER A 100 -27.07 15.40 13.34
C SER A 100 -27.57 15.56 11.91
N GLY A 101 -27.15 14.67 10.99
CA GLY A 101 -27.39 14.83 9.56
C GLY A 101 -26.63 16.01 8.93
N ALA A 102 -25.76 16.68 9.69
CA ALA A 102 -24.99 17.82 9.18
C ALA A 102 -24.03 17.36 8.09
N PHE A 103 -23.95 18.14 7.02
CA PHE A 103 -22.92 17.96 5.98
C PHE A 103 -21.54 18.21 6.58
N PHE A 104 -20.61 17.29 6.32
CA PHE A 104 -19.27 17.34 6.90
C PHE A 104 -18.19 17.63 5.86
N GLY A 105 -18.37 17.14 4.66
CA GLY A 105 -17.44 17.34 3.56
C GLY A 105 -17.76 16.46 2.36
N HIS A 106 -17.01 16.64 1.28
CA HIS A 106 -17.18 15.84 0.07
C HIS A 106 -15.83 15.52 -0.56
N GLY A 107 -15.86 14.53 -1.46
CA GLY A 107 -14.75 14.16 -2.31
C GLY A 107 -15.25 13.57 -3.63
N THR A 108 -14.37 13.50 -4.59
CA THR A 108 -14.66 13.00 -5.92
C THR A 108 -13.72 11.87 -6.32
N GLY A 109 -14.16 11.03 -7.24
CA GLY A 109 -13.33 10.00 -7.81
C GLY A 109 -13.89 9.53 -9.15
N SER A 110 -13.01 9.36 -10.11
CA SER A 110 -13.37 8.84 -11.42
C SER A 110 -12.60 7.56 -11.72
N CYS A 111 -13.13 6.77 -12.64
CA CYS A 111 -12.47 5.61 -13.20
C CYS A 111 -13.08 5.33 -14.57
N THR A 112 -12.24 4.95 -15.53
CA THR A 112 -12.69 4.67 -16.89
C THR A 112 -12.21 3.30 -17.36
N THR A 113 -13.00 2.64 -18.19
CA THR A 113 -12.60 1.40 -18.88
C THR A 113 -11.45 1.63 -19.88
N MET A 114 -11.11 2.89 -20.17
CA MET A 114 -9.96 3.24 -21.02
C MET A 114 -8.63 3.17 -20.28
N GLU A 115 -8.63 3.05 -18.93
CA GLU A 115 -7.40 2.78 -18.18
C GLU A 115 -6.76 1.49 -18.70
N SER A 116 -5.43 1.49 -18.91
CA SER A 116 -4.69 0.39 -19.55
C SER A 116 -5.00 -0.99 -18.98
N LYS A 117 -5.22 -1.06 -17.66
CA LYS A 117 -5.53 -2.31 -16.94
C LYS A 117 -6.88 -2.92 -17.29
N TYR A 118 -7.84 -2.13 -17.80
CA TYR A 118 -9.16 -2.59 -18.23
C TYR A 118 -9.27 -2.66 -19.74
N ARG A 119 -8.67 -1.67 -20.43
CA ARG A 119 -8.72 -1.56 -21.89
C ARG A 119 -8.05 -2.75 -22.56
N TYR A 120 -6.94 -3.23 -22.00
CA TYR A 120 -6.15 -4.29 -22.61
C TYR A 120 -6.14 -5.56 -21.76
N ARG A 121 -6.07 -6.70 -22.47
CA ARG A 121 -5.81 -8.00 -21.84
C ARG A 121 -4.74 -8.77 -22.61
N TRP A 122 -4.05 -9.65 -21.91
CA TRP A 122 -3.08 -10.55 -22.51
C TRP A 122 -3.80 -11.80 -23.01
N GLN A 123 -3.75 -12.03 -24.34
CA GLN A 123 -4.31 -13.21 -24.98
C GLN A 123 -3.22 -14.17 -25.40
N VAL A 124 -3.47 -15.48 -25.26
CA VAL A 124 -2.59 -16.52 -25.78
C VAL A 124 -2.79 -16.60 -27.29
N CYS A 125 -1.71 -16.50 -28.01
CA CYS A 125 -1.71 -16.62 -29.48
C CYS A 125 -0.47 -17.41 -29.93
N GLU A 126 -0.44 -17.79 -31.20
CA GLU A 126 0.74 -18.40 -31.81
C GLU A 126 1.90 -17.40 -31.77
N LYS A 127 3.09 -17.92 -31.47
CA LYS A 127 4.30 -17.10 -31.49
C LYS A 127 4.61 -16.67 -32.92
N PRO A 128 4.74 -15.37 -33.21
CA PRO A 128 5.17 -14.88 -34.49
C PRO A 128 6.66 -15.26 -34.77
N SER A 129 7.19 -14.84 -35.91
CA SER A 129 8.61 -14.99 -36.20
C SER A 129 9.49 -14.43 -35.09
N ASP A 130 10.75 -14.88 -35.01
CA ASP A 130 11.64 -14.45 -33.91
C ASP A 130 11.91 -12.94 -33.94
N ASP A 131 12.06 -12.36 -35.13
CA ASP A 131 12.25 -10.92 -35.33
C ASP A 131 11.01 -10.11 -34.87
N GLU A 132 9.83 -10.54 -35.28
CA GLU A 132 8.58 -9.92 -34.92
C GLU A 132 8.27 -10.07 -33.42
N ALA A 133 8.58 -11.25 -32.85
CA ALA A 133 8.48 -11.48 -31.41
C ALA A 133 9.44 -10.57 -30.61
N ALA A 134 10.66 -10.35 -31.11
CA ALA A 134 11.60 -9.42 -30.50
C ALA A 134 11.08 -7.98 -30.56
N LYS A 135 10.54 -7.54 -31.68
CA LYS A 135 9.92 -6.21 -31.84
C LYS A 135 8.74 -6.03 -30.90
N LYS A 136 7.78 -6.96 -30.88
CA LYS A 136 6.61 -6.91 -29.99
C LYS A 136 6.96 -6.89 -28.49
N LYS A 137 8.08 -7.55 -28.09
CA LYS A 137 8.58 -7.46 -26.72
C LYS A 137 9.12 -6.07 -26.40
N THR A 138 9.89 -5.48 -27.32
CA THR A 138 10.45 -4.13 -27.16
C THR A 138 9.31 -3.10 -27.05
N GLU A 139 8.25 -3.26 -27.81
CA GLU A 139 7.05 -2.43 -27.78
C GLU A 139 6.15 -2.69 -26.55
N GLY A 140 6.44 -3.73 -25.75
CA GLY A 140 5.65 -4.07 -24.59
C GLY A 140 4.27 -4.69 -24.89
N VAL A 141 4.04 -5.13 -26.14
CA VAL A 141 2.78 -5.74 -26.58
C VAL A 141 2.86 -7.25 -26.76
N GLY A 142 4.03 -7.85 -26.62
CA GLY A 142 4.25 -9.29 -26.70
C GLY A 142 5.11 -9.81 -25.54
N ARG A 143 4.75 -10.97 -24.97
CA ARG A 143 5.53 -11.60 -23.90
C ARG A 143 5.42 -13.11 -23.89
N PHE A 144 6.43 -13.77 -23.29
CA PHE A 144 6.30 -15.16 -22.89
C PHE A 144 5.80 -15.28 -21.44
N ARG A 145 4.92 -16.23 -21.20
CA ARG A 145 4.47 -16.63 -19.86
C ARG A 145 4.62 -18.15 -19.69
N TYR A 146 5.00 -18.60 -18.48
CA TYR A 146 4.97 -20.00 -18.13
C TYR A 146 3.56 -20.41 -17.67
N LYS A 147 3.02 -21.49 -18.25
CA LYS A 147 1.71 -22.03 -17.88
C LYS A 147 1.84 -23.49 -17.47
N GLY A 148 2.27 -23.74 -16.26
CA GLY A 148 2.37 -25.07 -15.66
C GLY A 148 3.03 -26.11 -16.57
N LYS A 149 2.31 -27.22 -16.85
CA LYS A 149 2.80 -28.32 -17.71
C LYS A 149 2.87 -27.96 -19.20
N GLU A 150 2.17 -26.94 -19.66
CA GLU A 150 2.18 -26.51 -21.08
C GLU A 150 3.47 -25.78 -21.44
N GLY A 151 4.32 -25.45 -20.46
CA GLY A 151 5.60 -24.78 -20.69
C GLY A 151 5.45 -23.29 -21.01
N ARG A 152 6.26 -22.80 -21.95
CA ARG A 152 6.37 -21.40 -22.30
C ARG A 152 5.41 -21.04 -23.43
N ILE A 153 4.39 -20.24 -23.14
CA ILE A 153 3.38 -19.79 -24.10
C ILE A 153 3.62 -18.34 -24.48
N TRP A 154 3.26 -17.99 -25.72
CA TRP A 154 3.31 -16.60 -26.21
C TRP A 154 1.98 -15.91 -25.94
N GLN A 155 2.04 -14.65 -25.49
CA GLN A 155 0.88 -13.80 -25.26
C GLN A 155 1.09 -12.44 -25.92
N GLU A 156 0.01 -11.90 -26.49
CA GLU A 156 -0.03 -10.54 -27.00
C GLU A 156 -1.06 -9.71 -26.25
N LYS A 157 -0.74 -8.41 -26.13
CA LYS A 157 -1.61 -7.42 -25.48
C LYS A 157 -2.62 -6.93 -26.53
N CYS A 158 -3.88 -7.31 -26.36
CA CYS A 158 -4.99 -6.97 -27.26
C CYS A 158 -6.01 -6.13 -26.53
N GLU A 159 -6.77 -5.33 -27.24
CA GLU A 159 -7.95 -4.66 -26.64
C GLU A 159 -8.91 -5.70 -26.08
N ASN A 160 -9.54 -5.34 -24.96
CA ASN A 160 -10.47 -6.22 -24.28
C ASN A 160 -11.80 -6.30 -25.07
N PRO A 161 -12.12 -7.43 -25.73
CA PRO A 161 -13.35 -7.53 -26.53
C PRO A 161 -14.61 -7.50 -25.66
N ASN A 162 -14.50 -7.77 -24.37
CA ASN A 162 -15.62 -7.81 -23.43
C ASN A 162 -15.49 -6.68 -22.40
N ILE A 163 -15.33 -5.45 -22.88
CA ILE A 163 -15.09 -4.30 -22.02
C ILE A 163 -16.24 -4.02 -21.04
N ALA A 164 -17.46 -4.44 -21.40
CA ALA A 164 -18.64 -4.31 -20.55
C ALA A 164 -18.54 -5.08 -19.22
N ASP A 165 -17.75 -6.16 -19.17
CA ASP A 165 -17.50 -6.92 -17.93
C ASP A 165 -16.82 -6.04 -16.85
N GLU A 166 -16.09 -5.00 -17.27
CA GLU A 166 -15.38 -4.09 -16.38
C GLU A 166 -16.27 -2.95 -15.83
N TYR A 167 -17.49 -2.75 -16.31
CA TYR A 167 -18.34 -1.63 -15.88
C TYR A 167 -18.60 -1.61 -14.38
N ASN A 168 -18.84 -2.78 -13.78
CA ASN A 168 -19.04 -2.86 -12.33
C ASN A 168 -17.74 -2.61 -11.56
N THR A 169 -16.61 -3.09 -12.09
CA THR A 169 -15.27 -2.87 -11.52
C THR A 169 -14.93 -1.38 -11.50
N VAL A 170 -15.06 -0.71 -12.63
CA VAL A 170 -14.83 0.74 -12.79
C VAL A 170 -15.69 1.54 -11.82
N ARG A 171 -16.99 1.22 -11.72
CA ARG A 171 -17.90 1.89 -10.77
C ARG A 171 -17.47 1.69 -9.31
N LYS A 172 -17.05 0.48 -8.92
CA LYS A 172 -16.56 0.20 -7.56
C LYS A 172 -15.28 0.98 -7.25
N ILE A 173 -14.37 1.09 -8.22
CA ILE A 173 -13.11 1.83 -8.07
C ILE A 173 -13.39 3.33 -7.96
N ALA A 174 -14.23 3.90 -8.81
CA ALA A 174 -14.63 5.31 -8.71
C ALA A 174 -15.25 5.63 -7.34
N LYS A 175 -16.16 4.77 -6.84
CA LYS A 175 -16.69 4.91 -5.46
C LYS A 175 -15.60 4.83 -4.38
N LYS A 176 -14.65 3.92 -4.53
CA LYS A 176 -13.55 3.80 -3.57
C LYS A 176 -12.70 5.09 -3.56
N ARG A 177 -12.32 5.59 -4.74
CA ARG A 177 -11.54 6.83 -4.90
C ARG A 177 -12.27 8.01 -4.26
N ALA A 178 -13.54 8.22 -4.60
CA ALA A 178 -14.36 9.30 -4.04
C ALA A 178 -14.50 9.23 -2.51
N TYR A 179 -14.67 8.03 -1.94
CA TYR A 179 -14.80 7.87 -0.49
C TYR A 179 -13.50 8.16 0.25
N VAL A 180 -12.37 7.68 -0.25
CA VAL A 180 -11.05 7.95 0.35
C VAL A 180 -10.73 9.43 0.28
N ASP A 181 -10.96 10.08 -0.86
CA ASP A 181 -10.79 11.53 -1.07
C ASP A 181 -11.65 12.34 -0.09
N ALA A 182 -12.94 12.03 0.00
CA ALA A 182 -13.85 12.68 0.95
C ALA A 182 -13.36 12.53 2.39
N MET A 183 -12.90 11.33 2.80
CA MET A 183 -12.43 11.10 4.15
C MET A 183 -11.14 11.86 4.45
N LEU A 184 -10.17 11.86 3.55
CA LEU A 184 -8.92 12.59 3.73
C LEU A 184 -9.19 14.10 3.87
N THR A 185 -10.01 14.65 2.97
CA THR A 185 -10.35 16.07 2.95
C THR A 185 -11.14 16.48 4.20
N ALA A 186 -12.20 15.74 4.52
CA ALA A 186 -13.11 16.09 5.61
C ALA A 186 -12.49 15.94 7.00
N THR A 187 -11.58 14.97 7.19
CA THR A 187 -10.94 14.74 8.49
C THR A 187 -9.60 15.47 8.65
N GLY A 188 -9.07 16.11 7.59
CA GLY A 188 -7.73 16.69 7.60
C GLY A 188 -6.61 15.64 7.65
N ALA A 189 -6.90 14.38 7.27
CA ALA A 189 -5.94 13.29 7.36
C ALA A 189 -4.89 13.28 6.24
N SER A 190 -4.92 14.22 5.31
CA SER A 190 -3.95 14.35 4.21
C SER A 190 -2.52 14.67 4.66
N ASP A 191 -2.35 15.16 5.90
CA ASP A 191 -1.02 15.33 6.51
C ASP A 191 -0.37 13.99 6.84
N ILE A 192 -1.16 12.97 7.16
CA ILE A 192 -0.72 11.64 7.60
C ILE A 192 -0.74 10.65 6.43
N PHE A 193 -1.76 10.72 5.58
CA PHE A 193 -1.99 9.78 4.49
C PHE A 193 -1.99 10.45 3.12
N THR A 194 -1.74 9.65 2.08
CA THR A 194 -1.99 9.99 0.67
C THR A 194 -2.97 9.00 0.04
N GLN A 195 -3.53 9.33 -1.12
CA GLN A 195 -4.36 8.41 -1.91
C GLN A 195 -3.74 8.00 -3.26
N ASP A 196 -2.54 8.47 -3.57
CA ASP A 196 -1.90 8.38 -4.91
C ASP A 196 -1.43 6.98 -5.34
N VAL A 197 -2.06 5.91 -4.81
CA VAL A 197 -1.72 4.51 -5.10
C VAL A 197 -1.93 4.15 -6.55
N ASP A 198 -3.04 4.64 -7.11
CA ASP A 198 -3.47 4.19 -8.44
C ASP A 198 -2.57 4.80 -9.53
N GLU A 199 -2.12 6.05 -9.37
CA GLU A 199 -1.22 6.72 -10.32
C GLU A 199 0.18 6.09 -10.37
N ILE A 200 0.69 5.62 -9.25
CA ILE A 200 2.02 4.98 -9.18
C ILE A 200 1.98 3.60 -9.85
N ASN A 201 0.90 2.84 -9.66
CA ASN A 201 0.73 1.55 -10.32
C ASN A 201 0.54 1.72 -11.83
N GLU A 202 -0.20 2.74 -12.27
CA GLU A 202 -0.37 3.06 -13.68
C GLU A 202 0.94 3.50 -14.35
N ARG A 203 1.76 4.31 -13.67
CA ARG A 203 3.11 4.65 -14.15
C ARG A 203 4.01 3.41 -14.27
N ARG A 204 3.92 2.45 -13.35
CA ARG A 204 4.68 1.19 -13.43
C ARG A 204 4.22 0.32 -14.60
N GLU A 205 2.93 0.24 -14.84
CA GLU A 205 2.37 -0.51 -15.97
C GLU A 205 2.70 0.16 -17.32
N SER A 206 2.66 1.50 -17.39
CA SER A 206 2.97 2.26 -18.61
C SER A 206 4.46 2.27 -18.95
N THR A 207 5.35 2.10 -17.98
CA THR A 207 6.80 1.99 -18.19
C THR A 207 7.27 0.58 -18.56
N GLY A 208 6.33 -0.37 -18.80
CA GLY A 208 6.67 -1.74 -19.24
C GLY A 208 7.32 -2.59 -18.15
N SER A 209 7.29 -2.14 -16.90
CA SER A 209 7.70 -2.93 -15.73
C SER A 209 6.67 -4.01 -15.48
N ASN A 210 6.74 -5.08 -16.26
CA ASN A 210 5.94 -6.29 -16.09
C ASN A 210 6.18 -6.86 -14.69
N GLY A 211 5.11 -7.33 -14.05
CA GLY A 211 5.05 -7.90 -12.71
C GLY A 211 5.88 -9.16 -12.43
N ASP A 212 7.06 -9.25 -13.05
CA ASP A 212 8.17 -10.12 -12.70
C ASP A 212 9.35 -9.31 -12.10
N GLU A 213 9.14 -8.08 -11.66
CA GLU A 213 10.12 -7.48 -10.75
C GLU A 213 10.17 -8.37 -9.51
N LYS A 214 11.21 -9.20 -9.46
CA LYS A 214 11.70 -9.75 -8.20
C LYS A 214 11.66 -8.62 -7.19
N PRO A 215 11.10 -8.81 -5.99
CA PRO A 215 11.03 -7.76 -4.99
C PRO A 215 12.40 -7.09 -4.94
N LYS A 216 12.44 -5.76 -5.09
CA LYS A 216 13.70 -5.01 -5.11
C LYS A 216 14.48 -5.44 -3.90
N LYS A 217 15.65 -6.02 -4.11
CA LYS A 217 16.53 -6.40 -3.02
C LYS A 217 16.90 -5.13 -2.28
N ASP A 218 16.59 -5.08 -0.99
CA ASP A 218 17.04 -4.00 -0.13
C ASP A 218 18.57 -3.92 -0.25
N PRO A 219 19.16 -2.74 -0.51
CA PRO A 219 20.62 -2.59 -0.57
C PRO A 219 21.35 -3.13 0.67
N GLN A 220 20.67 -3.20 1.82
CA GLN A 220 21.20 -3.75 3.05
C GLN A 220 21.04 -5.28 3.20
N ASP A 221 20.28 -5.94 2.31
CA ASP A 221 20.06 -7.39 2.37
C ASP A 221 21.35 -8.22 2.38
N PRO A 222 22.37 -7.93 1.57
CA PRO A 222 23.63 -8.67 1.61
C PRO A 222 24.35 -8.56 2.96
N GLU A 223 24.32 -7.38 3.57
CA GLU A 223 24.95 -7.13 4.87
C GLU A 223 24.17 -7.81 5.99
N ARG A 224 22.85 -7.73 5.99
CA ARG A 224 21.99 -8.46 6.95
C ARG A 224 22.22 -9.97 6.87
N ARG A 225 22.29 -10.55 5.67
CA ARG A 225 22.58 -11.99 5.50
C ARG A 225 23.92 -12.37 6.09
N LYS A 226 24.94 -11.56 5.86
CA LYS A 226 26.30 -11.78 6.39
C LYS A 226 26.32 -11.75 7.91
N ARG A 227 25.66 -10.75 8.53
CA ARG A 227 25.58 -10.60 9.99
C ARG A 227 24.78 -11.74 10.64
N ILE A 228 23.65 -12.15 10.05
CA ILE A 228 22.87 -13.31 10.51
C ILE A 228 23.71 -14.59 10.42
N THR A 229 24.44 -14.80 9.32
CA THR A 229 25.29 -16.00 9.17
C THR A 229 26.42 -16.02 10.23
N ALA A 230 27.06 -14.89 10.43
CA ALA A 230 28.14 -14.78 11.43
C ALA A 230 27.63 -15.07 12.85
N TYR A 231 26.47 -14.52 13.21
CA TYR A 231 25.84 -14.76 14.50
C TYR A 231 25.48 -16.25 14.68
N LEU A 232 24.80 -16.88 13.71
CA LEU A 232 24.38 -18.28 13.78
C LEU A 232 25.57 -19.25 13.86
N LEU A 233 26.66 -18.97 13.16
CA LEU A 233 27.87 -19.79 13.25
C LEU A 233 28.53 -19.63 14.61
N ALA A 234 28.56 -18.43 15.14
CA ALA A 234 29.17 -18.18 16.45
C ALA A 234 28.35 -18.78 17.61
N SER A 235 27.02 -18.68 17.55
CA SER A 235 26.11 -19.29 18.56
C SER A 235 26.20 -20.82 18.59
N CYS A 236 26.65 -21.43 17.49
CA CYS A 236 26.79 -22.88 17.34
C CYS A 236 28.26 -23.37 17.36
N ASP A 237 29.18 -22.62 17.95
CA ASP A 237 30.62 -22.96 18.03
C ASP A 237 31.25 -23.29 16.66
N GLY A 238 30.76 -22.67 15.59
CA GLY A 238 31.24 -22.90 14.23
C GLY A 238 30.68 -24.14 13.55
N ASP A 239 29.73 -24.87 14.17
CA ASP A 239 29.07 -26.05 13.58
C ASP A 239 28.00 -25.64 12.58
N GLU A 240 28.31 -25.76 11.29
CA GLU A 240 27.40 -25.40 10.18
C GLU A 240 26.08 -26.20 10.21
N LYS A 241 26.08 -27.45 10.70
CA LYS A 241 24.86 -28.25 10.78
C LYS A 241 23.91 -27.69 11.84
N LYS A 242 24.44 -27.43 13.03
CA LYS A 242 23.65 -26.86 14.12
C LYS A 242 23.15 -25.46 13.76
N ALA A 243 23.98 -24.62 13.15
CA ALA A 243 23.59 -23.29 12.67
C ALA A 243 22.44 -23.36 11.64
N LYS A 244 22.42 -24.39 10.80
CA LYS A 244 21.33 -24.59 9.85
C LYS A 244 20.04 -25.07 10.53
N GLU A 245 20.13 -25.97 11.50
CA GLU A 245 19.00 -26.44 12.29
C GLU A 245 18.37 -25.30 13.10
N GLU A 246 19.19 -24.46 13.73
CA GLU A 246 18.76 -23.26 14.45
C GLU A 246 18.08 -22.28 13.53
N PHE A 247 18.64 -22.02 12.35
CA PHE A 247 17.99 -21.16 11.35
C PHE A 247 16.63 -21.74 10.89
N GLU A 248 16.52 -23.05 10.68
CA GLU A 248 15.25 -23.70 10.33
C GLU A 248 14.21 -23.56 11.45
N ALA A 249 14.63 -23.60 12.72
CA ALA A 249 13.74 -23.38 13.85
C ALA A 249 13.24 -21.91 13.91
N ILE A 250 14.12 -20.94 13.64
CA ILE A 250 13.77 -19.51 13.60
C ILE A 250 12.74 -19.24 12.52
N ILE A 251 12.96 -19.70 11.28
CA ILE A 251 12.01 -19.47 10.19
C ILE A 251 10.67 -20.17 10.41
N ALA A 252 10.67 -21.35 11.07
CA ALA A 252 9.44 -22.03 11.45
C ALA A 252 8.66 -21.25 12.51
N GLY A 253 9.32 -20.63 13.47
CA GLY A 253 8.71 -19.77 14.49
C GLY A 253 8.11 -18.48 13.91
N LEU A 254 8.60 -18.04 12.75
CA LEU A 254 8.11 -16.85 12.02
C LEU A 254 7.08 -17.18 10.93
N ASP A 255 6.62 -18.42 10.84
CA ASP A 255 5.70 -18.92 9.80
C ASP A 255 6.22 -18.71 8.38
N ILE A 256 7.54 -18.74 8.20
CA ILE A 256 8.20 -18.63 6.90
C ILE A 256 8.39 -20.03 6.30
N PRO A 257 8.01 -20.25 5.02
CA PRO A 257 8.22 -21.54 4.36
C PRO A 257 9.69 -21.98 4.39
N LYS A 258 9.95 -23.29 4.57
CA LYS A 258 11.30 -23.85 4.64
C LYS A 258 12.17 -23.43 3.44
N LYS A 259 13.11 -22.51 3.67
CA LYS A 259 14.04 -21.94 2.68
C LYS A 259 15.42 -21.79 3.29
N THR A 260 16.45 -21.70 2.46
CA THR A 260 17.78 -21.30 2.91
C THR A 260 17.85 -19.77 3.06
N LEU A 261 18.71 -19.26 3.94
CA LEU A 261 18.91 -17.83 4.14
C LEU A 261 19.17 -17.07 2.81
N ALA A 262 19.90 -17.69 1.87
CA ALA A 262 20.16 -17.12 0.55
C ALA A 262 18.91 -16.98 -0.33
N LYS A 263 17.87 -17.77 -0.09
CA LYS A 263 16.63 -17.81 -0.89
C LYS A 263 15.48 -17.01 -0.28
N LEU A 264 15.64 -16.43 0.91
CA LEU A 264 14.63 -15.55 1.49
C LEU A 264 14.41 -14.31 0.62
N THR A 265 13.16 -13.87 0.52
CA THR A 265 12.84 -12.54 -0.03
C THR A 265 13.30 -11.44 0.92
N SER A 266 13.40 -10.19 0.46
CA SER A 266 13.76 -9.05 1.33
C SER A 266 12.81 -8.89 2.52
N GLY A 267 11.50 -9.14 2.33
CA GLY A 267 10.51 -9.10 3.40
C GLY A 267 10.71 -10.21 4.45
N GLU A 268 10.89 -11.46 4.01
CA GLU A 268 11.18 -12.60 4.90
C GLU A 268 12.51 -12.41 5.64
N LEU A 269 13.55 -11.91 4.94
CA LEU A 269 14.84 -11.60 5.54
C LEU A 269 14.72 -10.51 6.61
N MET A 270 13.87 -9.51 6.39
CA MET A 270 13.63 -8.45 7.36
C MET A 270 12.93 -8.99 8.62
N GLN A 271 12.00 -9.94 8.49
CA GLN A 271 11.38 -10.60 9.64
C GLN A 271 12.43 -11.37 10.48
N VAL A 272 13.27 -12.16 9.82
CA VAL A 272 14.38 -12.87 10.50
C VAL A 272 15.36 -11.89 11.14
N TRP A 273 15.71 -10.81 10.42
CA TRP A 273 16.60 -9.76 10.96
C TRP A 273 16.02 -9.13 12.22
N THR A 274 14.73 -8.72 12.18
CA THR A 274 14.07 -8.09 13.33
C THR A 274 14.01 -9.01 14.54
N SER A 275 13.80 -10.33 14.33
CA SER A 275 13.76 -11.30 15.44
C SER A 275 15.14 -11.54 16.08
N LEU A 276 16.22 -11.30 15.36
CA LEU A 276 17.59 -11.54 15.81
C LEU A 276 18.40 -10.27 16.12
N THR A 277 17.85 -9.07 15.86
CA THR A 277 18.60 -7.81 15.94
C THR A 277 19.25 -7.62 17.31
N ALA A 278 18.50 -7.84 18.40
CA ALA A 278 19.03 -7.65 19.75
C ALA A 278 20.20 -8.60 20.06
N GLN A 279 20.08 -9.88 19.69
CA GLN A 279 21.12 -10.89 19.92
C GLN A 279 22.37 -10.63 19.06
N ILE A 280 22.18 -10.17 17.82
CA ILE A 280 23.28 -9.83 16.92
C ILE A 280 24.04 -8.60 17.43
N GLU A 281 23.34 -7.58 17.90
CA GLU A 281 23.96 -6.38 18.48
C GLU A 281 24.73 -6.67 19.76
N GLU A 282 24.19 -7.51 20.63
CA GLU A 282 24.87 -7.97 21.86
C GLU A 282 26.13 -8.76 21.52
N PHE A 283 26.07 -9.68 20.57
CA PHE A 283 27.22 -10.44 20.08
C PHE A 283 28.32 -9.55 19.50
N GLU A 284 27.97 -8.57 18.67
CA GLU A 284 28.93 -7.65 18.07
C GLU A 284 29.60 -6.72 19.10
N ASN A 285 28.85 -6.33 20.14
CA ASN A 285 29.40 -5.51 21.22
C ASN A 285 30.37 -6.30 22.14
N ALA A 286 30.00 -7.54 22.44
CA ALA A 286 30.91 -8.43 23.22
C ALA A 286 32.24 -8.68 22.49
N GLY A 287 32.22 -8.78 21.16
CA GLY A 287 33.40 -8.90 20.33
C GLY A 287 34.28 -7.65 20.29
N LYS A 288 33.72 -6.46 20.47
CA LYS A 288 34.47 -5.19 20.55
C LYS A 288 35.18 -4.99 21.87
N ASP A 289 34.55 -5.40 22.97
CA ASP A 289 35.16 -5.29 24.31
C ASP A 289 36.41 -6.19 24.44
N GLN A 290 36.39 -7.41 23.89
CA GLN A 290 37.55 -8.30 23.87
C GLN A 290 38.69 -7.76 23.00
N SER A 291 38.43 -7.02 21.93
CA SER A 291 39.47 -6.41 21.10
C SER A 291 40.13 -5.19 21.76
N ASN A 292 39.40 -4.43 22.59
CA ASN A 292 39.94 -3.29 23.32
C ASN A 292 40.85 -3.73 24.49
N ASP A 293 40.52 -4.81 25.18
CA ASP A 293 41.36 -5.33 26.26
C ASP A 293 42.74 -5.86 25.77
N LEU A 294 42.80 -6.36 24.52
CA LEU A 294 44.06 -6.80 23.90
C LEU A 294 44.98 -5.62 23.54
N PHE A 295 44.41 -4.45 23.19
CA PHE A 295 45.20 -3.25 22.86
C PHE A 295 45.60 -2.41 24.07
N GLU A 296 44.93 -2.53 25.23
CA GLU A 296 45.36 -1.88 26.48
C GLU A 296 46.48 -2.66 27.22
N GLY A 297 46.59 -3.96 26.99
CA GLY A 297 47.63 -4.79 27.55
C GLY A 297 49.04 -4.50 27.02
N GLU A 298 49.20 -4.00 25.81
CA GLU A 298 50.49 -3.70 25.19
C GLU A 298 51.08 -2.32 25.55
N LYS A 299 50.35 -1.44 26.23
CA LYS A 299 50.82 -0.10 26.64
C LYS A 299 51.39 -0.02 28.07
N LYS A 300 51.37 -1.11 28.82
CA LYS A 300 51.93 -1.15 30.19
C LYS A 300 53.26 -1.90 30.34
N GLY A 301 53.94 -2.17 29.22
CA GLY A 301 55.24 -2.84 29.22
C GLY A 301 56.31 -2.04 28.49
N LYS A 302 56.57 -0.79 28.88
CA LYS A 302 57.83 -0.07 28.57
C LYS A 302 58.12 0.95 29.65
#